data_943ec37c89a22a741f9db65161809138
#
_entry.id   943ec37c89a22a741f9db65161809138
#
_cell.length_a   1.000
_cell.length_b   1.000
_cell.length_c   1.000
_cell.angle_alpha   90.00
_cell.angle_beta   90.00
_cell.angle_gamma   90.00
#
_symmetry.space_group_name_H-M   'P 1'
#
loop_
_entity.id
_entity.type
_entity.pdbx_description
1 polymer ?
#
loop_
_entity_poly.entity_id
_entity_poly.type
_entity_poly.pdbx_seq_one_letter_code
_entity_poly.pdbx_strand_id
1 'polypeptide(L)'
;QRALFSLENPTTLPKEGLPVKALNDALLSDVLFIEIRPGWQSDVPLHIVSIGCGDHVGFSSKIFVSAGENCHVDIVESHAGEYGSTYFSSCVSNIDIKAGARLGHYKLQNDTDTSTHLALTQTSIESDAVYDNFVMSVGGILSRNEVRSFIAASGVECCVNGAYLGTSNQ
;
A
#
# COMPACT_ATOMS: atom_id res chain seq x y z
N GLN A 1 -13.88 -13.29 12.64
CA GLN A 1 -14.51 -11.98 12.39
C GLN A 1 -14.03 -10.88 13.36
N ARG A 2 -13.78 -11.16 14.65
CA ARG A 2 -13.28 -10.13 15.60
C ARG A 2 -11.82 -9.68 15.33
N ALA A 3 -10.97 -10.55 14.83
CA ALA A 3 -9.58 -10.20 14.50
C ALA A 3 -9.47 -9.28 13.27
N LEU A 4 -10.38 -9.42 12.30
CA LEU A 4 -10.44 -8.60 11.09
C LEU A 4 -10.75 -7.12 11.39
N PHE A 5 -11.62 -6.85 12.37
CA PHE A 5 -11.95 -5.48 12.78
C PHE A 5 -10.83 -4.75 13.51
N SER A 6 -9.88 -5.47 14.14
CA SER A 6 -8.72 -4.85 14.81
C SER A 6 -7.67 -4.32 13.83
N LEU A 7 -7.62 -4.84 12.61
CA LEU A 7 -6.74 -4.38 11.54
C LEU A 7 -7.26 -3.10 10.85
N GLU A 8 -8.54 -2.77 11.01
CA GLU A 8 -9.15 -1.58 10.38
C GLU A 8 -8.66 -0.24 10.96
N ASN A 9 -8.06 -0.25 12.15
CA ASN A 9 -7.58 0.97 12.78
C ASN A 9 -6.37 0.65 13.66
N PRO A 10 -5.14 0.90 13.22
CA PRO A 10 -4.10 1.21 14.17
C PRO A 10 -4.64 2.40 15.00
N THR A 11 -4.80 2.19 16.30
CA THR A 11 -5.57 3.02 17.26
C THR A 11 -5.07 4.46 17.36
N THR A 12 -4.14 4.86 16.53
CA THR A 12 -3.27 6.02 16.68
C THR A 12 -3.18 6.92 15.44
N LEU A 13 -3.65 6.48 14.26
CA LEU A 13 -3.67 7.36 13.09
C LEU A 13 -4.86 8.33 13.15
N PRO A 14 -4.66 9.62 12.85
CA PRO A 14 -5.75 10.59 12.80
C PRO A 14 -6.85 10.10 11.85
N LYS A 15 -8.08 10.01 12.33
CA LYS A 15 -9.23 9.58 11.53
C LYS A 15 -9.75 10.68 10.59
N GLU A 16 -9.31 11.91 10.83
CA GLU A 16 -9.79 13.10 10.10
C GLU A 16 -8.87 13.45 8.93
N GLY A 17 -9.44 13.90 7.82
CA GLY A 17 -8.70 14.44 6.70
C GLY A 17 -8.09 13.40 5.75
N LEU A 18 -8.70 12.23 5.60
CA LEU A 18 -8.27 11.17 4.67
C LEU A 18 -9.26 10.98 3.50
N PRO A 19 -9.35 11.94 2.56
CA PRO A 19 -10.33 11.86 1.47
C PRO A 19 -10.13 10.60 0.59
N VAL A 20 -8.89 10.20 0.32
CA VAL A 20 -8.59 8.98 -0.44
C VAL A 20 -9.10 7.75 0.28
N LYS A 21 -8.92 7.66 1.62
CA LYS A 21 -9.46 6.56 2.41
C LYS A 21 -10.99 6.54 2.38
N ALA A 22 -11.63 7.68 2.58
CA ALA A 22 -13.10 7.76 2.59
C ALA A 22 -13.69 7.37 1.23
N LEU A 23 -13.07 7.79 0.13
CA LEU A 23 -13.47 7.40 -1.22
C LEU A 23 -13.27 5.89 -1.43
N ASN A 24 -12.13 5.36 -1.01
CA ASN A 24 -11.83 3.93 -1.08
C ASN A 24 -12.85 3.12 -0.27
N ASP A 25 -13.19 3.55 0.95
CA ASP A 25 -14.17 2.87 1.80
C ASP A 25 -15.57 2.83 1.15
N ALA A 26 -15.96 3.91 0.48
CA ALA A 26 -17.25 4.02 -0.19
C ALA A 26 -17.37 3.13 -1.45
N LEU A 27 -16.25 2.91 -2.15
CA LEU A 27 -16.19 2.18 -3.42
C LEU A 27 -15.56 0.79 -3.29
N LEU A 28 -15.32 0.32 -2.08
CA LEU A 28 -14.56 -0.90 -1.81
C LEU A 28 -15.14 -2.12 -2.54
N SER A 29 -14.34 -2.72 -3.40
CA SER A 29 -14.69 -3.91 -4.18
C SER A 29 -13.92 -5.17 -3.74
N ASP A 30 -12.66 -5.00 -3.30
CA ASP A 30 -11.78 -6.12 -2.97
C ASP A 30 -10.97 -5.88 -1.70
N VAL A 31 -10.70 -6.97 -0.95
CA VAL A 31 -9.87 -6.92 0.26
C VAL A 31 -8.88 -8.09 0.26
N LEU A 32 -7.61 -7.78 0.49
CA LEU A 32 -6.55 -8.75 0.67
C LEU A 32 -5.99 -8.66 2.09
N PHE A 33 -5.87 -9.81 2.76
CA PHE A 33 -5.23 -9.93 4.07
C PHE A 33 -3.96 -10.76 3.97
N ILE A 34 -2.87 -10.23 4.50
CA ILE A 34 -1.57 -10.90 4.56
C ILE A 34 -1.12 -10.90 6.01
N GLU A 35 -0.93 -12.08 6.55
CA GLU A 35 -0.37 -12.27 7.89
C GLU A 35 0.99 -12.98 7.78
N ILE A 36 2.04 -12.30 8.22
CA ILE A 36 3.40 -12.81 8.26
C ILE A 36 3.68 -13.23 9.69
N ARG A 37 4.04 -14.51 9.88
CA ARG A 37 4.26 -15.07 11.21
C ARG A 37 5.49 -14.47 11.89
N PRO A 38 5.48 -14.35 13.22
CA PRO A 38 6.67 -13.98 13.97
C PRO A 38 7.88 -14.85 13.59
N GLY A 39 9.04 -14.21 13.44
CA GLY A 39 10.29 -14.86 13.09
C GLY A 39 10.39 -15.40 11.65
N TRP A 40 9.36 -15.19 10.82
CA TRP A 40 9.43 -15.58 9.40
C TRP A 40 10.53 -14.82 8.67
N GLN A 41 11.37 -15.55 7.91
CA GLN A 41 12.42 -14.98 7.08
C GLN A 41 12.21 -15.42 5.63
N SER A 42 12.24 -14.50 4.68
CA SER A 42 12.12 -14.83 3.27
C SER A 42 13.08 -14.00 2.44
N ASP A 43 13.87 -14.67 1.60
CA ASP A 43 14.73 -14.03 0.60
C ASP A 43 13.99 -13.79 -0.73
N VAL A 44 12.75 -14.25 -0.83
CA VAL A 44 11.89 -14.09 -2.00
C VAL A 44 10.77 -13.12 -1.64
N PRO A 45 10.58 -12.03 -2.39
CA PRO A 45 9.52 -11.08 -2.13
C PRO A 45 8.14 -11.69 -2.37
N LEU A 46 7.17 -11.25 -1.58
CA LEU A 46 5.76 -11.47 -1.86
C LEU A 46 5.31 -10.46 -2.93
N HIS A 47 4.82 -10.94 -4.07
CA HIS A 47 4.39 -10.07 -5.15
C HIS A 47 2.86 -9.98 -5.22
N ILE A 48 2.33 -8.77 -5.06
CA ILE A 48 0.92 -8.44 -5.21
C ILE A 48 0.76 -7.75 -6.56
N VAL A 49 -0.10 -8.29 -7.42
CA VAL A 49 -0.34 -7.72 -8.75
C VAL A 49 -1.80 -7.29 -8.85
N SER A 50 -2.01 -6.00 -9.13
CA SER A 50 -3.31 -5.41 -9.41
C SER A 50 -3.39 -5.06 -10.90
N ILE A 51 -4.38 -5.62 -11.61
CA ILE A 51 -4.55 -5.37 -13.03
C ILE A 51 -5.91 -4.72 -13.26
N GLY A 52 -5.88 -3.47 -13.76
CA GLY A 52 -7.07 -2.76 -14.21
C GLY A 52 -7.53 -3.27 -15.56
N CYS A 53 -8.72 -3.87 -15.61
CA CYS A 53 -9.33 -4.38 -16.82
C CYS A 53 -10.67 -3.71 -17.09
N GLY A 54 -10.96 -3.49 -18.36
CA GLY A 54 -12.20 -2.86 -18.79
C GLY A 54 -12.08 -1.36 -19.00
N ASP A 55 -13.00 -0.80 -19.74
CA ASP A 55 -13.03 0.61 -20.09
C ASP A 55 -14.14 1.36 -19.34
N HIS A 56 -13.84 2.58 -18.91
CA HIS A 56 -14.74 3.42 -18.11
C HIS A 56 -15.25 2.76 -16.81
N VAL A 57 -14.40 1.97 -16.15
CA VAL A 57 -14.72 1.29 -14.89
C VAL A 57 -13.95 1.92 -13.73
N GLY A 58 -14.46 1.70 -12.52
CA GLY A 58 -13.79 2.06 -11.26
C GLY A 58 -13.70 0.85 -10.35
N PHE A 59 -12.55 0.67 -9.70
CA PHE A 59 -12.38 -0.35 -8.68
C PHE A 59 -11.58 0.18 -7.51
N SER A 60 -11.83 -0.41 -6.36
CA SER A 60 -11.24 0.02 -5.11
C SER A 60 -10.84 -1.19 -4.28
N SER A 61 -9.58 -1.25 -3.89
CA SER A 61 -9.03 -2.37 -3.11
C SER A 61 -8.46 -1.90 -1.78
N LYS A 62 -8.48 -2.82 -0.80
CA LYS A 62 -7.74 -2.67 0.45
C LYS A 62 -6.79 -3.84 0.65
N ILE A 63 -5.61 -3.50 1.13
CA ILE A 63 -4.60 -4.47 1.53
C ILE A 63 -4.31 -4.27 3.02
N PHE A 64 -4.40 -5.35 3.78
CA PHE A 64 -4.01 -5.38 5.17
C PHE A 64 -2.80 -6.30 5.31
N VAL A 65 -1.72 -5.78 5.88
CA VAL A 65 -0.51 -6.53 6.16
C VAL A 65 -0.23 -6.49 7.65
N SER A 66 -0.02 -7.64 8.26
CA SER A 66 0.51 -7.77 9.61
C SER A 66 1.87 -8.45 9.54
N ALA A 67 2.94 -7.70 9.76
CA ALA A 67 4.31 -8.21 9.83
C ALA A 67 4.63 -8.57 11.29
N GLY A 68 4.67 -9.86 11.60
CA GLY A 68 4.88 -10.39 12.94
C GLY A 68 6.26 -10.06 13.50
N GLU A 69 6.40 -10.14 14.83
CA GLU A 69 7.66 -9.81 15.53
C GLU A 69 8.88 -10.50 14.92
N ASN A 70 9.97 -9.74 14.75
CA ASN A 70 11.25 -10.24 14.23
C ASN A 70 11.16 -10.95 12.87
N CYS A 71 10.12 -10.74 12.08
CA CYS A 71 10.08 -11.24 10.70
C CYS A 71 10.95 -10.39 9.77
N HIS A 72 11.33 -10.96 8.62
CA HIS A 72 12.01 -10.24 7.55
C HIS A 72 11.42 -10.65 6.20
N VAL A 73 10.80 -9.70 5.50
CA VAL A 73 10.14 -9.95 4.23
C VAL A 73 10.08 -8.68 3.39
N ASP A 74 10.14 -8.86 2.08
CA ASP A 74 9.84 -7.82 1.11
C ASP A 74 8.48 -8.07 0.48
N ILE A 75 7.72 -6.99 0.27
CA ILE A 75 6.48 -6.98 -0.49
C ILE A 75 6.67 -6.08 -1.70
N VAL A 76 6.35 -6.61 -2.87
CA VAL A 76 6.30 -5.84 -4.11
C VAL A 76 4.84 -5.71 -4.53
N GLU A 77 4.36 -4.48 -4.69
CA GLU A 77 3.06 -4.18 -5.29
C GLU A 77 3.27 -3.70 -6.73
N SER A 78 2.59 -4.31 -7.68
CA SER A 78 2.55 -3.84 -9.08
C SER A 78 1.12 -3.50 -9.47
N HIS A 79 0.92 -2.28 -9.97
CA HIS A 79 -0.33 -1.79 -10.52
C HIS A 79 -0.14 -1.56 -12.01
N ALA A 80 -0.97 -2.19 -12.82
CA ALA A 80 -0.94 -2.08 -14.26
C ALA A 80 -2.36 -2.14 -14.85
N GLY A 81 -2.52 -1.70 -16.09
CA GLY A 81 -3.79 -1.76 -16.78
C GLY A 81 -3.69 -2.44 -18.14
N GLU A 82 -4.82 -2.94 -18.60
CA GLU A 82 -4.97 -3.42 -19.96
C GLU A 82 -4.75 -2.28 -20.96
N TYR A 83 -3.93 -2.50 -21.97
CA TYR A 83 -3.60 -1.48 -22.96
C TYR A 83 -4.84 -0.87 -23.61
N GLY A 84 -4.91 0.47 -23.62
CA GLY A 84 -6.00 1.25 -24.21
C GLY A 84 -7.23 1.39 -23.30
N SER A 85 -7.26 0.78 -22.13
CA SER A 85 -8.37 0.97 -21.18
C SER A 85 -8.24 2.28 -20.38
N THR A 86 -9.39 2.86 -20.04
CA THR A 86 -9.51 4.03 -19.17
C THR A 86 -10.27 3.61 -17.92
N TYR A 87 -9.65 3.76 -16.75
CA TYR A 87 -10.26 3.36 -15.49
C TYR A 87 -9.85 4.27 -14.33
N PHE A 88 -10.60 4.16 -13.25
CA PHE A 88 -10.24 4.72 -11.96
C PHE A 88 -9.84 3.58 -11.01
N SER A 89 -8.65 3.68 -10.42
CA SER A 89 -8.20 2.76 -9.39
C SER A 89 -7.94 3.47 -8.07
N SER A 90 -8.39 2.86 -6.97
CA SER A 90 -8.07 3.30 -5.61
C SER A 90 -7.53 2.13 -4.80
N CYS A 91 -6.38 2.31 -4.15
CA CYS A 91 -5.77 1.30 -3.30
C CYS A 91 -5.42 1.89 -1.93
N VAL A 92 -5.88 1.26 -0.85
CA VAL A 92 -5.48 1.62 0.52
C VAL A 92 -4.78 0.43 1.16
N SER A 93 -3.49 0.60 1.48
CA SER A 93 -2.68 -0.41 2.18
C SER A 93 -2.53 -0.01 3.65
N ASN A 94 -2.96 -0.88 4.57
CA ASN A 94 -2.79 -0.74 6.01
C ASN A 94 -1.78 -1.78 6.47
N ILE A 95 -0.66 -1.32 7.02
CA ILE A 95 0.49 -2.16 7.35
C ILE A 95 0.83 -2.01 8.82
N ASP A 96 0.77 -3.09 9.56
CA ASP A 96 1.14 -3.16 10.97
C ASP A 96 2.47 -3.91 11.10
N ILE A 97 3.50 -3.24 11.59
CA ILE A 97 4.88 -3.74 11.67
C ILE A 97 5.23 -3.91 13.13
N LYS A 98 5.32 -5.15 13.56
CA LYS A 98 5.57 -5.53 14.95
C LYS A 98 7.04 -5.36 15.34
N ALA A 99 7.28 -5.41 16.64
CA ALA A 99 8.60 -5.16 17.22
C ALA A 99 9.71 -6.00 16.55
N GLY A 100 10.82 -5.35 16.20
CA GLY A 100 11.98 -5.97 15.55
C GLY A 100 11.76 -6.48 14.13
N ALA A 101 10.58 -6.30 13.54
CA ALA A 101 10.30 -6.74 12.18
C ALA A 101 11.00 -5.86 11.14
N ARG A 102 11.39 -6.44 10.02
CA ARG A 102 11.96 -5.75 8.86
C ARG A 102 11.06 -5.96 7.66
N LEU A 103 10.49 -4.88 7.15
CA LEU A 103 9.58 -4.89 6.00
C LEU A 103 10.08 -3.95 4.91
N GLY A 104 10.47 -4.51 3.76
CA GLY A 104 10.58 -3.79 2.50
C GLY A 104 9.21 -3.73 1.81
N HIS A 105 8.83 -2.55 1.32
CA HIS A 105 7.56 -2.35 0.62
C HIS A 105 7.79 -1.51 -0.62
N TYR A 106 7.83 -2.16 -1.77
CA TYR A 106 8.19 -1.57 -3.05
C TYR A 106 6.98 -1.56 -3.97
N LYS A 107 6.58 -0.38 -4.45
CA LYS A 107 5.42 -0.22 -5.32
C LYS A 107 5.84 0.27 -6.71
N LEU A 108 5.39 -0.45 -7.74
CA LEU A 108 5.44 0.02 -9.13
C LEU A 108 4.02 0.34 -9.60
N GLN A 109 3.75 1.61 -9.83
CA GLN A 109 2.50 2.06 -10.42
C GLN A 109 2.77 2.38 -11.90
N ASN A 110 2.19 1.57 -12.77
CA ASN A 110 2.30 1.66 -14.23
C ASN A 110 0.93 1.44 -14.88
N ASP A 111 -0.03 2.26 -14.45
CA ASP A 111 -1.36 2.30 -15.04
C ASP A 111 -1.35 2.90 -16.44
N THR A 112 -2.43 2.71 -17.21
CA THR A 112 -2.53 3.29 -18.55
C THR A 112 -2.52 4.81 -18.52
N ASP A 113 -2.03 5.47 -19.55
CA ASP A 113 -1.88 6.94 -19.64
C ASP A 113 -3.21 7.72 -19.48
N THR A 114 -4.34 7.05 -19.65
CA THR A 114 -5.68 7.61 -19.54
C THR A 114 -6.37 7.32 -18.20
N SER A 115 -5.74 6.55 -17.32
CA SER A 115 -6.32 6.11 -16.06
C SER A 115 -5.94 7.03 -14.90
N THR A 116 -6.76 7.01 -13.85
CA THR A 116 -6.50 7.72 -12.60
C THR A 116 -6.19 6.72 -11.48
N HIS A 117 -5.07 6.92 -10.77
CA HIS A 117 -4.65 6.10 -9.65
C HIS A 117 -4.56 6.92 -8.36
N LEU A 118 -5.32 6.54 -7.33
CA LEU A 118 -5.25 7.12 -5.99
C LEU A 118 -4.85 6.06 -4.97
N ALA A 119 -3.70 6.22 -4.35
CA ALA A 119 -3.20 5.28 -3.34
C ALA A 119 -2.86 5.96 -2.02
N LEU A 120 -3.15 5.26 -0.94
CA LEU A 120 -2.77 5.63 0.42
C LEU A 120 -2.17 4.41 1.12
N THR A 121 -0.94 4.53 1.58
CA THR A 121 -0.30 3.56 2.47
C THR A 121 -0.27 4.14 3.89
N GLN A 122 -0.82 3.41 4.84
CA GLN A 122 -0.78 3.75 6.26
C GLN A 122 0.00 2.67 7.00
N THR A 123 1.02 3.08 7.77
CA THR A 123 1.83 2.13 8.54
C THR A 123 1.81 2.46 10.02
N SER A 124 1.78 1.43 10.87
CA SER A 124 2.06 1.50 12.30
C SER A 124 3.32 0.71 12.58
N ILE A 125 4.31 1.33 13.22
CA ILE A 125 5.64 0.76 13.37
C ILE A 125 6.00 0.70 14.85
N GLU A 126 6.22 -0.51 15.35
CA GLU A 126 6.58 -0.78 16.74
C GLU A 126 8.10 -0.70 16.96
N SER A 127 8.55 -0.94 18.20
CA SER A 127 9.95 -0.78 18.61
C SER A 127 10.95 -1.60 17.77
N ASP A 128 12.10 -1.00 17.50
CA ASP A 128 13.24 -1.62 16.82
C ASP A 128 12.91 -2.22 15.44
N ALA A 129 11.78 -1.83 14.86
CA ALA A 129 11.36 -2.28 13.54
C ALA A 129 11.93 -1.40 12.43
N VAL A 130 12.04 -1.98 11.24
CA VAL A 130 12.53 -1.31 10.03
C VAL A 130 11.43 -1.34 8.97
N TYR A 131 11.09 -0.18 8.44
CA TYR A 131 10.24 -0.02 7.27
C TYR A 131 10.98 0.70 6.16
N ASP A 132 11.24 0.02 5.06
CA ASP A 132 11.82 0.59 3.85
C ASP A 132 10.79 0.62 2.73
N ASN A 133 10.40 1.83 2.32
CA ASN A 133 9.38 2.02 1.29
C ASN A 133 9.97 2.77 0.08
N PHE A 134 9.65 2.25 -1.10
CA PHE A 134 9.93 2.93 -2.36
C PHE A 134 8.73 2.85 -3.30
N VAL A 135 8.31 4.00 -3.83
CA VAL A 135 7.23 4.07 -4.81
C VAL A 135 7.77 4.58 -6.13
N MET A 136 7.57 3.82 -7.20
CA MET A 136 7.83 4.26 -8.58
C MET A 136 6.51 4.47 -9.32
N SER A 137 6.26 5.70 -9.77
CA SER A 137 5.07 6.07 -10.55
C SER A 137 5.48 6.44 -11.97
N VAL A 138 4.95 5.71 -12.95
CA VAL A 138 5.29 5.88 -14.39
C VAL A 138 4.08 5.98 -15.30
N GLY A 139 2.87 5.79 -14.82
CA GLY A 139 1.63 5.81 -15.63
C GLY A 139 0.53 6.63 -14.99
N GLY A 140 -0.60 6.68 -15.68
CA GLY A 140 -1.81 7.40 -15.26
C GLY A 140 -1.84 8.85 -15.75
N ILE A 141 -3.02 9.36 -16.11
CA ILE A 141 -3.24 10.79 -16.36
C ILE A 141 -3.18 11.58 -15.04
N LEU A 142 -3.52 10.93 -13.95
CA LEU A 142 -3.39 11.42 -12.58
C LEU A 142 -2.97 10.26 -11.69
N SER A 143 -1.81 10.38 -11.07
CA SER A 143 -1.34 9.44 -10.05
C SER A 143 -1.04 10.17 -8.75
N ARG A 144 -1.62 9.70 -7.66
CA ARG A 144 -1.32 10.16 -6.31
C ARG A 144 -1.01 8.97 -5.41
N ASN A 145 0.23 8.92 -4.93
CA ASN A 145 0.66 7.99 -3.91
C ASN A 145 0.97 8.75 -2.62
N GLU A 146 0.28 8.44 -1.55
CA GLU A 146 0.45 9.05 -0.24
C GLU A 146 0.91 7.97 0.75
N VAL A 147 1.96 8.26 1.53
CA VAL A 147 2.46 7.37 2.59
C VAL A 147 2.36 8.11 3.92
N ARG A 148 1.75 7.47 4.92
CA ARG A 148 1.63 7.96 6.29
C ARG A 148 2.12 6.90 7.25
N SER A 149 3.21 7.20 7.95
CA SER A 149 3.80 6.29 8.93
C SER A 149 3.61 6.83 10.35
N PHE A 150 3.04 5.99 11.21
CA PHE A 150 2.96 6.24 12.64
C PHE A 150 4.06 5.46 13.35
N ILE A 151 4.99 6.19 13.97
CA ILE A 151 6.10 5.62 14.73
C ILE A 151 5.66 5.55 16.18
N ALA A 152 5.36 4.34 16.66
CA ALA A 152 4.77 4.10 17.97
C ALA A 152 5.79 3.99 19.11
N ALA A 153 7.08 3.76 18.79
CA ALA A 153 8.09 3.44 19.79
C ALA A 153 9.50 3.88 19.36
N SER A 154 10.50 3.65 20.20
CA SER A 154 11.90 3.94 19.95
C SER A 154 12.60 2.86 19.09
N GLY A 155 13.77 3.18 18.55
CA GLY A 155 14.61 2.26 17.75
C GLY A 155 14.09 2.01 16.33
N VAL A 156 13.05 2.72 15.89
CA VAL A 156 12.46 2.55 14.56
C VAL A 156 13.34 3.19 13.48
N GLU A 157 13.56 2.44 12.40
CA GLU A 157 14.08 2.96 11.13
C GLU A 157 12.93 3.03 10.12
N CYS A 158 12.64 4.22 9.59
CA CYS A 158 11.57 4.42 8.62
C CYS A 158 12.10 5.24 7.44
N CYS A 159 12.27 4.58 6.29
CA CYS A 159 12.67 5.20 5.03
C CYS A 159 11.49 5.24 4.07
N VAL A 160 11.17 6.42 3.55
CA VAL A 160 10.12 6.60 2.54
C VAL A 160 10.71 7.35 1.37
N ASN A 161 10.82 6.67 0.24
CA ASN A 161 11.43 7.17 -0.98
C ASN A 161 10.47 7.01 -2.15
N GLY A 162 10.71 7.74 -3.23
CA GLY A 162 9.93 7.59 -4.44
C GLY A 162 10.59 8.26 -5.64
N ALA A 163 10.18 7.77 -6.80
CA ALA A 163 10.51 8.37 -8.08
C ALA A 163 9.26 8.40 -8.96
N TYR A 164 9.20 9.38 -9.84
CA TYR A 164 8.15 9.46 -10.86
C TYR A 164 8.73 9.84 -12.20
N LEU A 165 8.13 9.30 -13.25
CA LEU A 165 8.44 9.62 -14.61
C LEU A 165 7.14 10.02 -15.32
N GLY A 166 6.98 11.33 -15.55
CA GLY A 166 5.83 11.85 -16.28
C GLY A 166 6.09 11.85 -17.78
N THR A 167 5.05 11.56 -18.55
CA THR A 167 5.04 11.67 -20.01
C THR A 167 3.90 12.57 -20.45
N SER A 168 4.12 13.36 -21.50
CA SER A 168 3.09 14.25 -22.11
C SER A 168 2.51 15.27 -21.12
N ASN A 169 1.24 15.15 -20.73
CA ASN A 169 0.49 16.09 -19.92
C ASN A 169 0.23 15.61 -18.48
N GLN A 170 1.08 14.78 -17.95
CA GLN A 170 0.98 14.30 -16.57
C GLN A 170 1.50 15.33 -15.57
#